data_2928853b251d9f687d78d3129c9d04b1
#
_entry.id   2928853b251d9f687d78d3129c9d04b1
#
_cell.length_a   1.000
_cell.length_b   1.000
_cell.length_c   1.000
_cell.angle_alpha   90.00
_cell.angle_beta   90.00
_cell.angle_gamma   90.00
#
_symmetry.space_group_name_H-M   'P 1'
#
loop_
_entity.id
_entity.type
_entity.pdbx_description
1 polymer ?
#
loop_
_entity_poly.entity_id
_entity_poly.type
_entity_poly.pdbx_seq_one_letter_code
_entity_poly.pdbx_strand_id
1 'polypeptide(L)'
;MKAIQDYLNTIDGPLLTFTESVLDYMKTKYIKYPLELFYKQPTLKLKPKLFIMLGGGKNHFSLYTTDFDYVNSLKLKQLPKIKYGKSAILFPLEKDEYLTLAYQMIDEIIKRAESAR
;
A
#
# COMPACT_ATOMS: atom_id res chain seq x y z
N MET A 1 4.98 14.98 7.97
CA MET A 1 3.95 14.71 8.98
C MET A 1 4.54 13.95 10.15
N LYS A 2 4.37 14.52 11.33
CA LYS A 2 4.97 13.92 12.53
C LYS A 2 4.45 12.51 12.83
N ALA A 3 3.14 12.31 12.70
CA ALA A 3 2.54 11.00 13.01
C ALA A 3 3.06 9.90 12.08
N ILE A 4 3.23 10.22 10.80
CA ILE A 4 3.80 9.26 9.84
C ILE A 4 5.25 8.97 10.19
N GLN A 5 6.01 10.00 10.54
CA GLN A 5 7.41 9.82 10.94
C GLN A 5 7.50 8.95 12.20
N ASP A 6 6.59 9.15 13.16
CA ASP A 6 6.56 8.33 14.36
C ASP A 6 6.33 6.84 14.01
N TYR A 7 5.45 6.57 13.04
CA TYR A 7 5.27 5.20 12.57
C TYR A 7 6.56 4.65 11.96
N LEU A 8 7.23 5.44 11.11
CA LEU A 8 8.48 4.98 10.47
C LEU A 8 9.55 4.68 11.50
N ASN A 9 9.53 5.37 12.63
CA ASN A 9 10.49 5.12 13.72
C ASN A 9 10.25 3.79 14.43
N THR A 10 9.12 3.14 14.19
CA THR A 10 8.81 1.83 14.80
C THR A 10 9.24 0.66 13.93
N ILE A 11 9.67 0.91 12.70
CA ILE A 11 10.10 -0.14 11.77
C ILE A 11 11.53 0.12 11.33
N ASP A 12 12.18 -0.90 10.79
CA ASP A 12 13.58 -0.76 10.38
C ASP A 12 13.90 -1.68 9.20
N GLY A 13 15.15 -1.60 8.74
CA GLY A 13 15.69 -2.47 7.71
C GLY A 13 14.95 -2.38 6.39
N PRO A 14 14.83 -3.52 5.67
CA PRO A 14 14.17 -3.53 4.36
C PRO A 14 12.72 -3.05 4.38
N LEU A 15 11.98 -3.31 5.47
CA LEU A 15 10.60 -2.84 5.57
C LEU A 15 10.57 -1.32 5.60
N LEU A 16 11.45 -0.67 6.36
CA LEU A 16 11.53 0.78 6.41
C LEU A 16 11.81 1.36 5.03
N THR A 17 12.83 0.82 4.34
CA THR A 17 13.21 1.30 3.02
C THR A 17 12.06 1.17 2.02
N PHE A 18 11.41 0.01 2.00
CA PHE A 18 10.28 -0.23 1.12
C PHE A 18 9.12 0.73 1.41
N THR A 19 8.79 0.87 2.70
CA THR A 19 7.68 1.72 3.13
C THR A 19 7.94 3.19 2.80
N GLU A 20 9.17 3.68 3.04
CA GLU A 20 9.52 5.06 2.70
C GLU A 20 9.37 5.32 1.21
N SER A 21 9.80 4.37 0.37
CA SER A 21 9.67 4.52 -1.08
C SER A 21 8.20 4.60 -1.51
N VAL A 22 7.35 3.76 -0.94
CA VAL A 22 5.91 3.79 -1.25
C VAL A 22 5.28 5.09 -0.77
N LEU A 23 5.65 5.55 0.44
CA LEU A 23 5.12 6.81 0.97
C LEU A 23 5.52 7.99 0.08
N ASP A 24 6.77 8.05 -0.35
CA ASP A 24 7.23 9.12 -1.24
C ASP A 24 6.47 9.11 -2.56
N TYR A 25 6.25 7.93 -3.11
CA TYR A 25 5.49 7.79 -4.34
C TYR A 25 4.07 8.34 -4.17
N MET A 26 3.39 7.97 -3.09
CA MET A 26 2.04 8.43 -2.82
C MET A 26 1.98 9.94 -2.55
N LYS A 27 2.91 10.45 -1.77
CA LYS A 27 2.96 11.88 -1.45
C LYS A 27 3.19 12.73 -2.69
N THR A 28 4.01 12.26 -3.60
CA THR A 28 4.38 13.01 -4.79
C THR A 28 3.29 12.93 -5.86
N LYS A 29 2.83 11.73 -6.16
CA LYS A 29 1.89 11.52 -7.26
C LYS A 29 0.43 11.79 -6.88
N TYR A 30 0.08 11.53 -5.63
CA TYR A 30 -1.32 11.60 -5.19
C TYR A 30 -1.51 12.59 -4.05
N ILE A 31 -0.87 13.73 -4.16
CA ILE A 31 -0.87 14.78 -3.14
C ILE A 31 -2.28 15.29 -2.79
N LYS A 32 -3.23 15.15 -3.70
CA LYS A 32 -4.60 15.63 -3.46
C LYS A 32 -5.39 14.79 -2.45
N TYR A 33 -4.92 13.58 -2.15
CA TYR A 33 -5.61 12.73 -1.18
C TYR A 33 -4.98 12.87 0.20
N PRO A 34 -5.81 12.88 1.27
CA PRO A 34 -5.26 12.94 2.63
C PRO A 34 -4.43 11.70 2.95
N LEU A 35 -3.25 11.91 3.51
CA LEU A 35 -2.38 10.84 4.01
C LEU A 35 -2.21 11.05 5.50
N GLU A 36 -2.73 10.13 6.30
CA GLU A 36 -2.68 10.26 7.76
C GLU A 36 -2.64 8.90 8.41
N LEU A 37 -2.40 8.86 9.73
CA LEU A 37 -2.40 7.61 10.47
C LEU A 37 -3.82 7.18 10.79
N PHE A 38 -4.13 5.91 10.47
CA PHE A 38 -5.40 5.29 10.80
C PHE A 38 -5.08 3.88 11.30
N TYR A 39 -5.61 3.51 12.47
CA TYR A 39 -5.22 2.27 13.13
C TYR A 39 -3.70 2.17 13.29
N LYS A 40 -3.05 3.30 13.58
CA LYS A 40 -1.60 3.39 13.78
C LYS A 40 -0.79 3.04 12.52
N GLN A 41 -1.40 3.11 11.34
CA GLN A 41 -0.72 2.81 10.08
C GLN A 41 -0.98 3.93 9.07
N PRO A 42 0.02 4.23 8.20
CA PRO A 42 -0.17 5.24 7.17
C PRO A 42 -1.31 4.86 6.23
N THR A 43 -2.23 5.78 6.01
CA THR A 43 -3.44 5.52 5.23
C THR A 43 -3.70 6.68 4.29
N LEU A 44 -3.84 6.36 3.00
CA LEU A 44 -4.24 7.30 1.97
C LEU A 44 -5.75 7.15 1.76
N LYS A 45 -6.50 8.19 2.08
CA LYS A 45 -7.97 8.14 2.00
C LYS A 45 -8.43 8.60 0.61
N LEU A 46 -9.13 7.73 -0.09
CA LEU A 46 -9.63 8.02 -1.44
C LEU A 46 -11.08 8.46 -1.45
N LYS A 47 -11.91 7.73 -0.71
CA LYS A 47 -13.34 7.99 -0.54
C LYS A 47 -13.74 7.54 0.88
N PRO A 48 -14.95 7.87 1.35
CA PRO A 48 -15.35 7.55 2.73
C PRO A 48 -15.12 6.11 3.18
N LYS A 49 -15.24 5.15 2.29
CA LYS A 49 -15.05 3.73 2.64
C LYS A 49 -13.98 3.07 1.79
N LEU A 50 -13.13 3.85 1.14
CA LEU A 50 -12.11 3.33 0.24
C LEU A 50 -10.76 3.98 0.56
N PHE A 51 -9.79 3.15 0.89
CA PHE A 51 -8.47 3.65 1.26
C PHE A 51 -7.38 2.66 0.86
N ILE A 52 -6.15 3.16 0.94
CA ILE A 52 -4.94 2.36 0.83
C ILE A 52 -4.18 2.54 2.14
N MET A 53 -3.86 1.43 2.81
CA MET A 53 -3.15 1.45 4.08
C MET A 53 -1.87 0.64 3.94
N LEU A 54 -0.80 1.12 4.57
CA LEU A 54 0.50 0.46 4.52
C LEU A 54 0.81 -0.22 5.84
N GLY A 55 1.44 -1.37 5.77
CA GLY A 55 1.87 -2.09 6.94
C GLY A 55 2.94 -3.09 6.57
N GLY A 56 3.11 -4.10 7.38
CA GLY A 56 4.06 -5.15 7.08
C GLY A 56 4.62 -5.79 8.32
N GLY A 57 5.53 -6.70 8.11
CA GLY A 57 6.22 -7.41 9.17
C GLY A 57 7.68 -7.62 8.81
N LYS A 58 8.32 -8.53 9.52
CA LYS A 58 9.75 -8.74 9.38
C LYS A 58 10.17 -9.12 7.96
N ASN A 59 9.34 -9.90 7.27
CA ASN A 59 9.72 -10.47 5.97
C ASN A 59 8.83 -10.01 4.82
N HIS A 60 7.92 -9.06 5.06
CA HIS A 60 7.01 -8.63 3.99
C HIS A 60 6.51 -7.21 4.21
N PHE A 61 6.12 -6.59 3.11
CA PHE A 61 5.38 -5.32 3.09
C PHE A 61 3.92 -5.64 2.77
N SER A 62 3.00 -5.00 3.47
CA SER A 62 1.57 -5.21 3.25
C SER A 62 0.92 -3.95 2.68
N LEU A 63 0.17 -4.14 1.61
CA LEU A 63 -0.65 -3.11 1.02
C LEU A 63 -2.11 -3.51 1.27
N TYR A 64 -2.83 -2.70 2.04
CA TYR A 64 -4.23 -2.96 2.37
C TYR A 64 -5.12 -2.03 1.59
N THR A 65 -6.25 -2.54 1.12
CA THR A 65 -7.28 -1.72 0.49
C THR A 65 -8.64 -2.34 0.72
N THR A 66 -9.66 -1.48 0.73
CA THR A 66 -11.04 -1.95 0.82
C THR A 66 -11.66 -2.20 -0.57
N ASP A 67 -10.87 -2.08 -1.64
CA ASP A 67 -11.31 -2.49 -2.98
C ASP A 67 -11.17 -4.00 -3.11
N PHE A 68 -12.10 -4.73 -2.51
CA PHE A 68 -12.05 -6.20 -2.44
C PHE A 68 -12.13 -6.85 -3.80
N ASP A 69 -12.87 -6.26 -4.71
CA ASP A 69 -12.99 -6.81 -6.08
C ASP A 69 -11.64 -6.80 -6.79
N TYR A 70 -10.87 -5.73 -6.60
CA TYR A 70 -9.55 -5.65 -7.18
C TYR A 70 -8.62 -6.70 -6.58
N VAL A 71 -8.62 -6.84 -5.25
CA VAL A 71 -7.78 -7.85 -4.59
C VAL A 71 -8.14 -9.24 -5.11
N ASN A 72 -9.43 -9.54 -5.22
CA ASN A 72 -9.87 -10.83 -5.74
C ASN A 72 -9.43 -11.05 -7.19
N SER A 73 -9.44 -10.01 -8.01
CA SER A 73 -8.99 -10.12 -9.40
C SER A 73 -7.50 -10.45 -9.50
N LEU A 74 -6.70 -9.93 -8.56
CA LEU A 74 -5.26 -10.19 -8.52
C LEU A 74 -4.96 -11.64 -8.19
N LYS A 75 -5.80 -12.30 -7.39
CA LYS A 75 -5.60 -13.71 -7.05
C LYS A 75 -5.62 -14.60 -8.28
N LEU A 76 -6.36 -14.20 -9.30
CA LEU A 76 -6.47 -14.96 -10.54
C LEU A 76 -5.20 -14.87 -11.39
N LYS A 77 -4.37 -13.87 -11.16
CA LYS A 77 -3.13 -13.68 -11.93
C LYS A 77 -1.99 -14.56 -11.44
N GLN A 78 -2.10 -15.12 -10.24
CA GLN A 78 -1.09 -16.02 -9.67
C GLN A 78 0.32 -15.46 -9.74
N LEU A 79 0.51 -14.21 -9.31
CA LEU A 79 1.81 -13.56 -9.32
C LEU A 79 2.78 -14.28 -8.38
N PRO A 80 3.99 -14.62 -8.84
CA PRO A 80 4.94 -15.37 -8.00
C PRO A 80 5.28 -14.62 -6.72
N LYS A 81 5.29 -15.36 -5.61
CA LYS A 81 5.68 -14.87 -4.28
C LYS A 81 4.77 -13.78 -3.71
N ILE A 82 3.73 -13.38 -4.42
CA ILE A 82 2.74 -12.43 -3.88
C ILE A 82 1.66 -13.24 -3.18
N LYS A 83 1.35 -12.85 -1.96
CA LYS A 83 0.31 -13.49 -1.16
C LYS A 83 -0.85 -12.54 -0.96
N TYR A 84 -2.04 -13.06 -0.78
CA TYR A 84 -3.26 -12.27 -0.67
C TYR A 84 -4.08 -12.68 0.53
N GLY A 85 -4.57 -11.67 1.28
CA GLY A 85 -5.65 -11.86 2.21
C GLY A 85 -6.94 -11.32 1.60
N LYS A 86 -7.97 -11.12 2.41
CA LYS A 86 -9.22 -10.56 1.94
C LYS A 86 -9.06 -9.12 1.47
N SER A 87 -8.27 -8.34 2.18
CA SER A 87 -8.03 -6.93 1.90
C SER A 87 -6.55 -6.59 1.85
N ALA A 88 -5.69 -7.59 1.74
CA ALA A 88 -4.24 -7.39 1.84
C ALA A 88 -3.51 -8.03 0.69
N ILE A 89 -2.46 -7.35 0.25
CA ILE A 89 -1.51 -7.86 -0.75
C ILE A 89 -0.15 -7.82 -0.07
N LEU A 90 0.51 -8.97 0.02
CA LEU A 90 1.77 -9.11 0.73
C LEU A 90 2.92 -9.29 -0.26
N PHE A 91 3.92 -8.42 -0.14
CA PHE A 91 5.07 -8.38 -1.05
C PHE A 91 6.33 -8.81 -0.31
N PRO A 92 7.18 -9.65 -0.95
CA PRO A 92 8.51 -9.91 -0.41
C PRO A 92 9.35 -8.63 -0.40
N LEU A 93 10.28 -8.53 0.55
CA LEU A 93 11.14 -7.34 0.69
C LEU A 93 12.49 -7.49 -0.05
N GLU A 94 12.58 -8.47 -0.94
CA GLU A 94 13.87 -8.88 -1.50
C GLU A 94 14.34 -8.08 -2.70
N LYS A 95 13.42 -7.58 -3.55
CA LYS A 95 13.79 -7.04 -4.86
C LYS A 95 12.99 -5.79 -5.22
N ASP A 96 13.62 -4.93 -6.00
CA ASP A 96 12.99 -3.68 -6.47
C ASP A 96 11.79 -3.94 -7.37
N GLU A 97 11.73 -5.08 -8.03
CA GLU A 97 10.58 -5.40 -8.88
C GLU A 97 9.27 -5.43 -8.10
N TYR A 98 9.32 -5.83 -6.82
CA TYR A 98 8.13 -5.84 -5.99
C TYR A 98 7.69 -4.43 -5.62
N LEU A 99 8.64 -3.51 -5.49
CA LEU A 99 8.34 -2.10 -5.26
C LEU A 99 7.62 -1.50 -6.48
N THR A 100 8.12 -1.79 -7.68
CA THR A 100 7.47 -1.35 -8.92
C THR A 100 6.06 -1.91 -9.02
N LEU A 101 5.88 -3.19 -8.66
CA LEU A 101 4.58 -3.83 -8.67
C LEU A 101 3.63 -3.15 -7.69
N ALA A 102 4.14 -2.79 -6.50
CA ALA A 102 3.32 -2.06 -5.51
C ALA A 102 2.84 -0.72 -6.07
N TYR A 103 3.72 0.01 -6.75
CA TYR A 103 3.34 1.28 -7.40
C TYR A 103 2.23 1.06 -8.41
N GLN A 104 2.35 0.03 -9.26
CA GLN A 104 1.34 -0.27 -10.25
C GLN A 104 -0.02 -0.60 -9.62
N MET A 105 0.00 -1.34 -8.52
CA MET A 105 -1.23 -1.69 -7.82
C MET A 105 -1.87 -0.47 -7.16
N ILE A 106 -1.07 0.41 -6.57
CA ILE A 106 -1.56 1.67 -6.02
C ILE A 106 -2.22 2.50 -7.12
N ASP A 107 -1.56 2.63 -8.26
CA ASP A 107 -2.09 3.38 -9.39
C ASP A 107 -3.43 2.80 -9.86
N GLU A 108 -3.53 1.49 -9.92
CA GLU A 108 -4.76 0.84 -10.38
C GLU A 108 -5.91 1.03 -9.37
N ILE A 109 -5.62 0.90 -8.08
CA ILE A 109 -6.63 1.11 -7.03
C ILE A 109 -7.18 2.54 -7.14
N ILE A 110 -6.31 3.52 -7.29
CA ILE A 110 -6.72 4.92 -7.37
C ILE A 110 -7.48 5.20 -8.67
N LYS A 111 -7.02 4.63 -9.79
CA LYS A 111 -7.71 4.76 -11.07
C LYS A 111 -9.14 4.20 -10.97
N ARG A 112 -9.30 3.04 -10.34
CA ARG A 112 -10.61 2.43 -10.14
C ARG A 112 -11.50 3.31 -9.26
N ALA A 113 -10.91 3.89 -8.20
CA ALA A 113 -11.64 4.78 -7.30
C ALA A 113 -12.14 6.04 -8.03
N GLU A 114 -11.31 6.59 -8.92
CA GLU A 114 -11.66 7.81 -9.68
C GLU A 114 -12.67 7.54 -10.78
N SER A 115 -12.69 6.32 -11.31
CA SER A 115 -13.64 5.93 -12.36
C SER A 115 -14.98 5.50 -11.80
N ALA A 116 -15.02 5.04 -10.56
CA ALA A 116 -16.26 4.53 -9.94
C ALA A 116 -17.18 5.68 -9.58
N ARG A 117 -18.47 5.49 -9.76
CA ARG A 117 -19.48 6.49 -9.51
C ARG A 117 -20.44 6.07 -8.42
#